data_39668e73eb7626edb8555aa3092bc5a7
#
_entry.id   39668e73eb7626edb8555aa3092bc5a7
#
_cell.length_a   1.000
_cell.length_b   1.000
_cell.length_c   1.000
_cell.angle_alpha   90.00
_cell.angle_beta   90.00
_cell.angle_gamma   90.00
#
_symmetry.space_group_name_H-M   'P 1'
#
loop_
_entity.id
_entity.type
_entity.pdbx_description
1 polymer ?
#
loop_
_entity_poly.entity_id
_entity_poly.type
_entity_poly.pdbx_seq_one_letter_code
_entity_poly.pdbx_strand_id
1 'polypeptide(L)'
;MAFVGEAPADYEVIDGRPLVGPSGWRFDKLLKLADIDRAACLVTNVVDVQAPDNDIDKLLVSKADAAPGLPMVRSGKYLPLDLVPQLDRLRDEIVKCAPNVVVTMGAFAVWAFYGPAA
;
A
#
# COMPACT_ATOMS: atom_id res chain seq x y z
N MET A 1 7.83 -5.64 13.18
CA MET A 1 6.75 -5.94 12.21
C MET A 1 6.55 -4.75 11.27
N ALA A 2 6.13 -5.02 10.07
CA ALA A 2 5.71 -4.00 9.11
C ALA A 2 4.28 -4.26 8.67
N PHE A 3 3.49 -3.19 8.56
CA PHE A 3 2.11 -3.23 8.09
C PHE A 3 2.03 -2.39 6.82
N VAL A 4 1.55 -2.97 5.74
CA VAL A 4 1.50 -2.33 4.42
C VAL A 4 0.06 -2.25 3.95
N GLY A 5 -0.48 -1.04 3.90
CA GLY A 5 -1.77 -0.74 3.31
C GLY A 5 -1.66 -0.39 1.82
N GLU A 6 -2.75 0.04 1.23
CA GLU A 6 -2.83 0.30 -0.21
C GLU A 6 -2.44 1.74 -0.59
N ALA A 7 -3.20 2.71 -0.12
CA ALA A 7 -2.99 4.13 -0.42
C ALA A 7 -3.61 5.00 0.69
N PRO A 8 -3.14 6.24 0.88
CA PRO A 8 -3.77 7.16 1.83
C PRO A 8 -5.17 7.56 1.37
N ALA A 9 -6.10 7.68 2.31
CA ALA A 9 -7.42 8.24 2.11
C ALA A 9 -7.48 9.67 2.69
N ASP A 10 -8.68 10.25 2.82
CA ASP A 10 -8.83 11.66 3.18
C ASP A 10 -8.15 12.04 4.50
N TYR A 11 -8.33 11.25 5.55
CA TYR A 11 -7.74 11.53 6.86
C TYR A 11 -6.21 11.44 6.82
N GLU A 12 -5.67 10.48 6.10
CA GLU A 12 -4.24 10.26 5.97
C GLU A 12 -3.58 11.38 5.17
N VAL A 13 -4.24 11.89 4.14
CA VAL A 13 -3.75 13.03 3.35
C VAL A 13 -3.69 14.29 4.22
N ILE A 14 -4.72 14.53 5.04
CA ILE A 14 -4.77 15.69 5.93
C ILE A 14 -3.70 15.61 7.03
N ASP A 15 -3.55 14.44 7.64
CA ASP A 15 -2.66 14.24 8.78
C ASP A 15 -1.21 13.96 8.39
N GLY A 16 -0.97 13.54 7.14
CA GLY A 16 0.36 13.20 6.64
C GLY A 16 0.92 11.88 7.14
N ARG A 17 0.08 11.01 7.76
CA ARG A 17 0.47 9.71 8.30
C ARG A 17 -0.42 8.59 7.77
N PRO A 18 0.10 7.37 7.59
CA PRO A 18 -0.73 6.24 7.16
C PRO A 18 -1.65 5.75 8.29
N LEU A 19 -2.81 5.20 7.92
CA LEU A 19 -3.75 4.53 8.81
C LEU A 19 -4.13 5.37 10.05
N VAL A 20 -4.67 6.55 9.82
CA VAL A 20 -5.10 7.48 10.90
C VAL A 20 -6.60 7.78 10.91
N GLY A 21 -7.35 7.41 9.85
CA GLY A 21 -8.80 7.59 9.79
C GLY A 21 -9.57 6.43 10.44
N PRO A 22 -10.84 6.22 10.04
CA PRO A 22 -11.67 5.13 10.61
C PRO A 22 -11.03 3.75 10.52
N SER A 23 -10.39 3.42 9.40
CA SER A 23 -9.62 2.17 9.27
C SER A 23 -8.43 2.15 10.23
N GLY A 24 -7.79 3.29 10.43
CA GLY A 24 -6.69 3.44 11.39
C GLY A 24 -7.14 3.24 12.83
N TRP A 25 -8.34 3.71 13.19
CA TRP A 25 -8.89 3.49 14.53
C TRP A 25 -9.11 2.01 14.81
N ARG A 26 -9.62 1.25 13.83
CA ARG A 26 -9.76 -0.20 13.93
C ARG A 26 -8.41 -0.89 14.02
N PHE A 27 -7.46 -0.45 13.20
CA PHE A 27 -6.09 -0.96 13.20
C PHE A 27 -5.45 -0.76 14.57
N ASP A 28 -5.51 0.45 15.13
CA ASP A 28 -4.96 0.76 16.45
C ASP A 28 -5.59 -0.09 17.55
N LYS A 29 -6.91 -0.32 17.48
CA LYS A 29 -7.62 -1.18 18.43
C LYS A 29 -7.14 -2.63 18.34
N LEU A 30 -6.96 -3.15 17.12
CA LEU A 30 -6.46 -4.51 16.91
C LEU A 30 -5.03 -4.68 17.42
N LEU A 31 -4.17 -3.71 17.17
CA LEU A 31 -2.79 -3.73 17.69
C LEU A 31 -2.78 -3.75 19.22
N LYS A 32 -3.64 -2.96 19.84
CA LYS A 32 -3.77 -2.90 21.29
C LYS A 32 -4.22 -4.25 21.88
N LEU A 33 -5.22 -4.88 21.23
CA LEU A 33 -5.70 -6.20 21.62
C LEU A 33 -4.63 -7.28 21.46
N ALA A 34 -3.76 -7.15 20.45
CA ALA A 34 -2.66 -8.07 20.20
C ALA A 34 -1.39 -7.75 21.00
N ASP A 35 -1.43 -6.70 21.82
CA ASP A 35 -0.27 -6.22 22.60
C ASP A 35 0.92 -5.85 21.70
N ILE A 36 0.64 -5.19 20.58
CA ILE A 36 1.65 -4.72 19.63
C ILE A 36 1.76 -3.20 19.72
N ASP A 37 2.97 -2.70 19.95
CA ASP A 37 3.25 -1.26 19.98
C ASP A 37 3.42 -0.72 18.56
N ARG A 38 2.48 0.11 18.11
CA ARG A 38 2.54 0.74 16.78
C ARG A 38 3.83 1.52 16.55
N ALA A 39 4.34 2.19 17.57
CA ALA A 39 5.56 2.98 17.48
C ALA A 39 6.80 2.13 17.17
N ALA A 40 6.75 0.84 17.48
CA ALA A 40 7.82 -0.11 17.18
C ALA A 40 7.67 -0.78 15.80
N CYS A 41 6.65 -0.42 15.03
CA CYS A 41 6.35 -1.01 13.74
C CYS A 41 6.54 -0.01 12.61
N LEU A 42 6.89 -0.51 11.42
CA LEU A 42 6.74 0.24 10.19
C LEU A 42 5.27 0.17 9.78
N VAL A 43 4.65 1.32 9.50
CA VAL A 43 3.29 1.41 8.94
C VAL A 43 3.40 2.25 7.68
N THR A 44 3.08 1.67 6.54
CA THR A 44 3.24 2.32 5.24
C THR A 44 2.16 1.86 4.26
N ASN A 45 2.19 2.39 3.05
CA ASN A 45 1.30 2.02 1.96
C ASN A 45 2.10 1.65 0.71
N VAL A 46 1.47 0.93 -0.22
CA VAL A 46 2.10 0.62 -1.52
C VAL A 46 2.40 1.91 -2.28
N VAL A 47 1.44 2.84 -2.32
CA VAL A 47 1.63 4.18 -2.91
C VAL A 47 1.34 5.24 -1.86
N ASP A 48 1.97 6.39 -1.98
CA ASP A 48 1.79 7.52 -1.06
C ASP A 48 0.85 8.60 -1.61
N VAL A 49 0.15 8.31 -2.70
CA VAL A 49 -0.83 9.20 -3.33
C VAL A 49 -2.24 8.65 -3.13
N GLN A 50 -3.19 9.56 -2.88
CA GLN A 50 -4.59 9.19 -2.75
C GLN A 50 -5.17 8.77 -4.11
N ALA A 51 -5.89 7.65 -4.13
CA ALA A 51 -6.62 7.23 -5.31
C ALA A 51 -7.90 8.07 -5.50
N PRO A 52 -8.29 8.40 -6.76
CA PRO A 52 -9.57 9.03 -7.01
C PRO A 52 -10.71 8.21 -6.39
N ASP A 53 -11.60 8.87 -5.64
CA ASP A 53 -12.71 8.24 -4.90
C ASP A 53 -12.26 7.12 -3.94
N ASN A 54 -11.01 7.14 -3.50
CA ASN A 54 -10.39 6.09 -2.69
C ASN A 54 -10.45 4.71 -3.35
N ASP A 55 -10.51 4.67 -4.68
CA ASP A 55 -10.59 3.45 -5.48
C ASP A 55 -9.26 3.21 -6.18
N ILE A 56 -8.54 2.17 -5.74
CA ILE A 56 -7.23 1.81 -6.29
C ILE A 56 -7.29 1.56 -7.80
N ASP A 57 -8.39 0.99 -8.30
CA ASP A 57 -8.53 0.73 -9.73
C ASP A 57 -8.46 2.00 -10.57
N LYS A 58 -8.81 3.15 -9.99
CA LYS A 58 -8.74 4.45 -10.66
C LYS A 58 -7.32 5.01 -10.76
N LEU A 59 -6.37 4.42 -10.05
CA LEU A 59 -4.94 4.70 -10.22
C LEU A 59 -4.32 3.88 -11.35
N LEU A 60 -4.94 2.77 -11.73
CA LEU A 60 -4.40 1.82 -12.69
C LEU A 60 -4.81 2.19 -14.12
N VAL A 61 -4.00 1.76 -15.09
CA VAL A 61 -4.26 2.00 -16.50
C VAL A 61 -4.62 0.72 -17.23
N SER A 62 -5.42 0.82 -18.29
CA SER A 62 -5.77 -0.31 -19.14
C SER A 62 -4.59 -0.69 -20.03
N LYS A 63 -4.64 -1.89 -20.62
CA LYS A 63 -3.61 -2.36 -21.55
C LYS A 63 -3.41 -1.38 -22.72
N ALA A 64 -4.48 -0.78 -23.23
CA ALA A 64 -4.42 0.15 -24.34
C ALA A 64 -3.65 1.44 -23.99
N ASP A 65 -3.72 1.87 -22.72
CA ASP A 65 -3.06 3.08 -22.22
C ASP A 65 -1.71 2.80 -21.54
N ALA A 66 -1.37 1.53 -21.36
CA ALA A 66 -0.14 1.15 -20.66
C ALA A 66 1.07 1.26 -21.58
N ALA A 67 2.16 1.86 -21.07
CA ALA A 67 3.46 1.80 -21.71
C ALA A 67 3.99 0.36 -21.68
N PRO A 68 4.86 -0.05 -22.65
CA PRO A 68 5.47 -1.37 -22.61
C PRO A 68 6.25 -1.62 -21.33
N GLY A 69 6.14 -2.82 -20.76
CA GLY A 69 6.91 -3.23 -19.61
C GLY A 69 6.39 -2.78 -18.25
N LEU A 70 5.21 -2.15 -18.17
CA LEU A 70 4.61 -1.77 -16.90
C LEU A 70 4.15 -3.01 -16.11
N PRO A 71 4.26 -2.99 -14.77
CA PRO A 71 3.79 -4.10 -13.95
C PRO A 71 2.28 -4.29 -14.08
N MET A 72 1.86 -5.52 -14.32
CA MET A 72 0.44 -5.90 -14.32
C MET A 72 0.00 -6.15 -12.88
N VAL A 73 -1.00 -5.40 -12.42
CA VAL A 73 -1.57 -5.57 -11.08
C VAL A 73 -2.60 -6.69 -11.09
N ARG A 74 -3.46 -6.70 -12.09
CA ARG A 74 -4.43 -7.77 -12.35
C ARG A 74 -4.77 -7.77 -13.84
N SER A 75 -5.52 -8.77 -14.28
CA SER A 75 -5.88 -8.89 -15.71
C SER A 75 -6.43 -7.57 -16.26
N GLY A 76 -5.78 -7.04 -17.28
CA GLY A 76 -6.18 -5.81 -17.96
C GLY A 76 -5.90 -4.52 -17.20
N LYS A 77 -5.22 -4.58 -16.05
CA LYS A 77 -4.90 -3.39 -15.23
C LYS A 77 -3.42 -3.34 -14.89
N TYR A 78 -2.79 -2.20 -15.17
CA TYR A 78 -1.35 -1.99 -15.03
C TYR A 78 -1.06 -0.79 -14.14
N LEU A 79 0.06 -0.87 -13.41
CA LEU A 79 0.55 0.28 -12.64
C LEU A 79 1.08 1.33 -13.61
N PRO A 80 0.62 2.60 -13.53
CA PRO A 80 1.12 3.64 -14.41
C PRO A 80 2.60 3.97 -14.14
N LEU A 81 3.29 4.45 -15.17
CA LEU A 81 4.74 4.69 -15.13
C LEU A 81 5.13 5.62 -13.97
N ASP A 82 4.35 6.65 -13.69
CA ASP A 82 4.65 7.62 -12.63
C ASP A 82 4.53 7.04 -11.22
N LEU A 83 3.87 5.87 -11.06
CA LEU A 83 3.77 5.18 -9.78
C LEU A 83 4.79 4.04 -9.61
N VAL A 84 5.51 3.65 -10.66
CA VAL A 84 6.53 2.59 -10.56
C VAL A 84 7.58 2.91 -9.49
N PRO A 85 8.08 4.14 -9.33
CA PRO A 85 9.02 4.46 -8.26
C PRO A 85 8.49 4.24 -6.84
N GLN A 86 7.17 4.18 -6.66
CA GLN A 86 6.56 3.88 -5.36
C GLN A 86 6.90 2.46 -4.89
N LEU A 87 7.04 1.52 -5.82
CA LEU A 87 7.46 0.16 -5.49
C LEU A 87 8.88 0.12 -4.94
N ASP A 88 9.78 0.91 -5.52
CA ASP A 88 11.16 1.03 -5.05
C ASP A 88 11.21 1.70 -3.66
N ARG A 89 10.42 2.73 -3.46
CA ARG A 89 10.28 3.37 -2.15
C ARG A 89 9.82 2.37 -1.09
N LEU A 90 8.77 1.60 -1.37
CA LEU A 90 8.25 0.59 -0.45
C LEU A 90 9.31 -0.46 -0.14
N ARG A 91 9.99 -0.96 -1.16
CA ARG A 91 11.07 -1.92 -1.00
C ARG A 91 12.19 -1.38 -0.09
N ASP A 92 12.59 -0.13 -0.31
CA ASP A 92 13.66 0.49 0.49
C ASP A 92 13.23 0.66 1.95
N GLU A 93 11.98 1.04 2.21
CA GLU A 93 11.43 1.12 3.57
C GLU A 93 11.46 -0.24 4.25
N ILE A 94 11.04 -1.30 3.58
CA ILE A 94 11.03 -2.67 4.11
C ILE A 94 12.45 -3.16 4.39
N VAL A 95 13.37 -2.98 3.45
CA VAL A 95 14.77 -3.38 3.62
C VAL A 95 15.41 -2.65 4.81
N LYS A 96 15.18 -1.35 4.92
CA LYS A 96 15.71 -0.54 6.03
C LYS A 96 15.14 -0.95 7.37
N CYS A 97 13.84 -1.25 7.43
CA CYS A 97 13.17 -1.69 8.64
C CYS A 97 13.61 -3.11 9.06
N ALA A 98 13.94 -3.96 8.10
CA ALA A 98 14.28 -5.37 8.32
C ALA A 98 13.27 -6.07 9.25
N PRO A 99 11.96 -6.04 8.94
CA PRO A 99 10.96 -6.60 9.83
C PRO A 99 11.02 -8.12 9.87
N ASN A 100 10.65 -8.69 11.01
CA ASN A 100 10.50 -10.15 11.14
C ASN A 100 9.22 -10.66 10.48
N VAL A 101 8.20 -9.81 10.36
CA VAL A 101 6.91 -10.14 9.73
C VAL A 101 6.42 -8.93 8.96
N VAL A 102 5.92 -9.17 7.74
CA VAL A 102 5.21 -8.18 6.93
C VAL A 102 3.74 -8.58 6.83
N VAL A 103 2.86 -7.69 7.24
CA VAL A 103 1.41 -7.88 7.14
C VAL A 103 0.88 -6.99 6.01
N THR A 104 0.34 -7.60 4.97
CA THR A 104 -0.26 -6.90 3.84
C THR A 104 -1.75 -6.73 4.08
N MET A 105 -2.26 -5.52 3.88
CA MET A 105 -3.66 -5.17 4.13
C MET A 105 -4.30 -4.70 2.82
N GLY A 106 -5.10 -5.57 2.22
CA GLY A 106 -5.79 -5.33 0.95
C GLY A 106 -5.11 -6.00 -0.23
N ALA A 107 -5.87 -6.20 -1.30
CA ALA A 107 -5.42 -6.94 -2.49
C ALA A 107 -4.24 -6.28 -3.20
N PHE A 108 -4.21 -4.95 -3.24
CA PHE A 108 -3.11 -4.21 -3.85
C PHE A 108 -1.79 -4.40 -3.08
N ALA A 109 -1.87 -4.44 -1.76
CA ALA A 109 -0.70 -4.71 -0.92
C ALA A 109 -0.19 -6.15 -1.10
N VAL A 110 -1.10 -7.11 -1.21
CA VAL A 110 -0.73 -8.50 -1.51
C VAL A 110 -0.02 -8.57 -2.86
N TRP A 111 -0.57 -7.92 -3.88
CA TRP A 111 0.06 -7.88 -5.20
C TRP A 111 1.49 -7.32 -5.16
N ALA A 112 1.72 -6.26 -4.39
CA ALA A 112 3.03 -5.61 -4.32
C ALA A 112 4.15 -6.57 -3.85
N PHE A 113 3.80 -7.61 -3.10
CA PHE A 113 4.76 -8.60 -2.58
C PHE A 113 4.76 -9.91 -3.36
N TYR A 114 3.64 -10.31 -3.92
CA TYR A 114 3.48 -11.63 -4.55
C TYR A 114 3.23 -11.58 -6.06
N GLY A 115 2.96 -10.41 -6.61
CA GLY A 115 2.60 -10.27 -8.01
C GLY A 115 1.13 -10.58 -8.29
N PRO A 116 0.72 -10.60 -9.58
CA PRO A 116 -0.68 -10.85 -9.96
C PRO A 116 -1.14 -12.24 -9.53
N ALA A 117 -2.42 -12.34 -9.18
CA ALA A 117 -3.06 -13.63 -8.94
C ALA A 117 -3.04 -14.48 -10.22
N ALA A 118 -2.78 -15.77 -10.05
CA ALA A 118 -2.78 -16.72 -11.16
C ALA A 118 -4.18 -16.95 -11.72
#